data_1ed9b9118603c3156c4d44ff1234c211
#
_entry.id   1ed9b9118603c3156c4d44ff1234c211
#
_cell.length_a   1.000
_cell.length_b   1.000
_cell.length_c   1.000
_cell.angle_alpha   90.00
_cell.angle_beta   90.00
_cell.angle_gamma   90.00
#
_symmetry.space_group_name_H-M   'P 1'
#
loop_
_entity.id
_entity.type
_entity.pdbx_description
1 polymer ?
#
loop_
_entity_poly.entity_id
_entity_poly.type
_entity_poly.pdbx_seq_one_letter_code
_entity_poly.pdbx_strand_id
1 'polypeptide(L)'
;RPIITGCTYDGRNAPPIKFPENKTQTTFRSQTHKGEGFNELRFEDAGGKQEVFLHAQKDMNTVVQNDKGTTVGANHTETVMQNQKISVHGTQTTAVQADQKNIVFGKQHSIVDGEVLIASAQGIRLISGNSALQLNPDGTITLVCNNFDFYGHGSGRIGTGELLDLNMDGAGPGNLKMEPDTSTIAQAKDQFFPKK
;
A
#
# COMPACT_ATOMS: atom_id res chain seq x y z
N ARG A 1 25.15 3.44 -46.56
CA ARG A 1 23.94 3.47 -45.69
C ARG A 1 23.70 4.92 -45.30
N PRO A 2 22.47 5.48 -45.53
CA PRO A 2 22.18 6.83 -45.08
C PRO A 2 22.16 6.89 -43.55
N ILE A 3 22.69 7.96 -42.98
CA ILE A 3 22.68 8.25 -41.55
C ILE A 3 21.79 9.45 -41.37
N ILE A 4 20.76 9.32 -40.49
CA ILE A 4 19.92 10.43 -40.08
C ILE A 4 20.62 11.12 -38.91
N THR A 5 21.05 12.38 -39.10
CA THR A 5 21.76 13.16 -38.10
C THR A 5 20.85 14.11 -37.33
N GLY A 6 19.61 14.25 -37.75
CA GLY A 6 18.62 15.10 -37.09
C GLY A 6 17.35 15.24 -37.93
N CYS A 7 16.30 15.84 -37.32
CA CYS A 7 15.05 16.19 -37.95
C CYS A 7 14.76 17.67 -37.74
N THR A 8 14.20 18.32 -38.75
CA THR A 8 13.71 19.70 -38.65
C THR A 8 12.22 19.74 -38.85
N TYR A 9 11.55 20.68 -38.21
CA TYR A 9 10.13 20.94 -38.42
C TYR A 9 9.96 21.98 -39.54
N ASP A 10 8.86 21.86 -40.28
CA ASP A 10 8.48 22.78 -41.34
C ASP A 10 6.97 23.07 -41.31
N GLY A 11 6.46 23.83 -42.26
CA GLY A 11 5.04 24.18 -42.33
C GLY A 11 4.07 23.00 -42.55
N ARG A 12 4.58 21.79 -42.92
CA ARG A 12 3.80 20.56 -43.07
C ARG A 12 3.93 19.65 -41.83
N ASN A 13 5.07 19.75 -41.16
CA ASN A 13 5.42 18.97 -39.97
C ASN A 13 5.66 19.91 -38.81
N ALA A 14 4.58 20.36 -38.18
CA ALA A 14 4.65 21.23 -37.00
C ALA A 14 5.32 20.51 -35.80
N PRO A 15 6.07 21.25 -34.96
CA PRO A 15 6.62 20.67 -33.74
C PRO A 15 5.51 20.14 -32.81
N PRO A 16 5.76 19.10 -32.02
CA PRO A 16 4.76 18.51 -31.13
C PRO A 16 4.34 19.42 -29.98
N ILE A 17 5.06 20.51 -29.75
CA ILE A 17 4.80 21.54 -28.73
C ILE A 17 4.58 22.90 -29.40
N LYS A 18 3.77 23.74 -28.78
CA LYS A 18 3.47 25.09 -29.29
C LYS A 18 4.55 26.07 -28.87
N PHE A 19 5.05 26.87 -29.81
CA PHE A 19 5.94 27.99 -29.58
C PHE A 19 5.21 29.32 -29.80
N PRO A 20 5.54 30.38 -28.98
CA PRO A 20 6.59 30.46 -27.97
C PRO A 20 6.17 29.99 -26.56
N GLU A 21 4.93 29.52 -26.35
CA GLU A 21 4.38 29.21 -25.03
C GLU A 21 5.21 28.17 -24.27
N ASN A 22 5.68 27.13 -24.97
CA ASN A 22 6.41 26.02 -24.39
C ASN A 22 7.92 26.05 -24.71
N LYS A 23 8.52 27.23 -24.73
CA LYS A 23 9.95 27.44 -25.08
C LYS A 23 10.93 26.78 -24.12
N THR A 24 10.49 26.42 -22.91
CA THR A 24 11.28 25.73 -21.87
C THR A 24 11.19 24.23 -21.92
N GLN A 25 10.42 23.68 -22.87
CA GLN A 25 10.24 22.23 -23.02
C GLN A 25 11.19 21.62 -24.05
N THR A 26 11.76 20.48 -23.70
CA THR A 26 12.45 19.57 -24.62
C THR A 26 11.68 18.25 -24.65
N THR A 27 11.34 17.75 -25.86
CA THR A 27 10.55 16.52 -25.99
C THR A 27 11.08 15.60 -27.08
N PHE A 28 11.06 14.28 -26.77
CA PHE A 28 11.18 13.18 -27.71
C PHE A 28 9.80 12.50 -27.80
N ARG A 29 9.07 12.76 -28.89
CA ARG A 29 7.72 12.26 -29.07
C ARG A 29 7.55 11.47 -30.36
N SER A 30 6.93 10.31 -30.28
CA SER A 30 6.53 9.50 -31.42
C SER A 30 5.02 9.38 -31.50
N GLN A 31 4.46 9.31 -32.71
CA GLN A 31 3.04 9.10 -32.95
C GLN A 31 2.73 7.63 -33.16
N THR A 32 1.57 7.18 -32.70
CA THR A 32 1.08 5.83 -32.97
C THR A 32 0.87 5.63 -34.48
N HIS A 33 1.50 4.61 -35.06
CA HIS A 33 1.33 4.31 -36.48
C HIS A 33 -0.08 3.82 -36.77
N LYS A 34 -0.76 4.46 -37.72
CA LYS A 34 -2.14 4.14 -38.13
C LYS A 34 -3.16 4.12 -36.98
N GLY A 35 -2.96 4.92 -35.95
CA GLY A 35 -3.85 5.02 -34.79
C GLY A 35 -3.69 6.35 -34.07
N GLU A 36 -4.40 6.52 -32.98
CA GLU A 36 -4.30 7.70 -32.12
C GLU A 36 -3.36 7.43 -30.93
N GLY A 37 -2.76 8.51 -30.41
CA GLY A 37 -1.91 8.46 -29.24
C GLY A 37 -0.42 8.62 -29.56
N PHE A 38 0.41 8.58 -28.50
CA PHE A 38 1.84 8.86 -28.61
C PHE A 38 2.62 8.26 -27.44
N ASN A 39 3.95 8.10 -27.62
CA ASN A 39 4.88 7.91 -26.52
C ASN A 39 5.74 9.16 -26.39
N GLU A 40 6.08 9.57 -25.18
CA GLU A 40 6.82 10.82 -24.94
C GLU A 40 7.78 10.72 -23.76
N LEU A 41 8.97 11.26 -23.94
CA LEU A 41 9.87 11.69 -22.88
C LEU A 41 10.01 13.22 -23.00
N ARG A 42 9.57 13.94 -21.99
CA ARG A 42 9.58 15.41 -21.95
C ARG A 42 10.31 15.90 -20.72
N PHE A 43 11.05 16.98 -20.91
CA PHE A 43 11.66 17.78 -19.86
C PHE A 43 11.01 19.17 -19.87
N GLU A 44 10.59 19.67 -18.72
CA GLU A 44 10.17 21.05 -18.50
C GLU A 44 11.20 21.72 -17.58
N ASP A 45 11.83 22.81 -18.05
CA ASP A 45 12.92 23.50 -17.36
C ASP A 45 12.51 24.88 -16.80
N ALA A 46 11.22 25.25 -16.90
CA ALA A 46 10.74 26.51 -16.31
C ALA A 46 10.91 26.50 -14.79
N GLY A 47 11.48 27.59 -14.23
CA GLY A 47 11.74 27.72 -12.80
C GLY A 47 10.49 27.48 -11.94
N GLY A 48 10.54 26.56 -10.99
CA GLY A 48 9.42 26.17 -10.12
C GLY A 48 8.38 25.25 -10.77
N LYS A 49 8.63 24.80 -12.03
CA LYS A 49 7.77 23.85 -12.76
C LYS A 49 8.56 22.71 -13.39
N GLN A 50 9.79 22.52 -12.97
CA GLN A 50 10.68 21.49 -13.52
C GLN A 50 10.05 20.12 -13.40
N GLU A 51 10.00 19.38 -14.51
CA GLU A 51 9.38 18.06 -14.59
C GLU A 51 10.14 17.15 -15.56
N VAL A 52 10.25 15.90 -15.24
CA VAL A 52 10.55 14.84 -16.20
C VAL A 52 9.29 13.98 -16.35
N PHE A 53 8.69 14.04 -17.53
CA PHE A 53 7.46 13.32 -17.85
C PHE A 53 7.76 12.17 -18.80
N LEU A 54 7.35 10.96 -18.41
CA LEU A 54 7.46 9.76 -19.23
C LEU A 54 6.06 9.18 -19.47
N HIS A 55 5.65 9.12 -20.73
CA HIS A 55 4.36 8.60 -21.14
C HIS A 55 4.51 7.45 -22.12
N ALA A 56 3.93 6.32 -21.78
CA ALA A 56 3.74 5.17 -22.66
C ALA A 56 2.27 5.05 -23.03
N GLN A 57 1.96 5.04 -24.32
CA GLN A 57 0.57 4.95 -24.81
C GLN A 57 -0.12 3.65 -24.40
N LYS A 58 0.64 2.57 -24.25
CA LYS A 58 0.08 1.26 -23.91
C LYS A 58 0.91 0.58 -22.83
N ASP A 59 2.02 0.01 -23.18
CA ASP A 59 2.81 -0.82 -22.29
C ASP A 59 4.18 -0.15 -22.03
N MET A 60 4.64 -0.19 -20.78
CA MET A 60 5.98 0.22 -20.39
C MET A 60 6.71 -0.91 -19.69
N ASN A 61 7.81 -1.37 -20.28
CA ASN A 61 8.66 -2.41 -19.70
C ASN A 61 10.03 -1.83 -19.34
N THR A 62 10.45 -2.06 -18.10
CA THR A 62 11.79 -1.69 -17.62
C THR A 62 12.56 -2.95 -17.23
N VAL A 63 13.69 -3.19 -17.85
CA VAL A 63 14.58 -4.29 -17.53
C VAL A 63 15.92 -3.73 -17.05
N VAL A 64 16.33 -4.13 -15.85
CA VAL A 64 17.61 -3.73 -15.25
C VAL A 64 18.40 -4.99 -14.93
N GLN A 65 19.58 -5.12 -15.51
CA GLN A 65 20.40 -6.33 -15.39
C GLN A 65 21.13 -6.46 -14.06
N ASN A 66 21.30 -5.36 -13.33
CA ASN A 66 21.96 -5.33 -12.04
C ASN A 66 21.05 -4.59 -11.03
N ASP A 67 21.42 -3.45 -10.56
CA ASP A 67 20.73 -2.76 -9.47
C ASP A 67 19.81 -1.63 -9.96
N LYS A 68 18.66 -1.47 -9.33
CA LYS A 68 17.78 -0.33 -9.52
C LYS A 68 17.56 0.40 -8.20
N GLY A 69 18.06 1.63 -8.11
CA GLY A 69 17.80 2.54 -7.00
C GLY A 69 16.73 3.57 -7.34
N THR A 70 15.88 3.91 -6.37
CA THR A 70 14.92 5.02 -6.48
C THR A 70 14.93 5.81 -5.18
N THR A 71 15.22 7.11 -5.25
CA THR A 71 15.19 8.02 -4.10
C THR A 71 14.22 9.15 -4.39
N VAL A 72 13.24 9.35 -3.51
CA VAL A 72 12.22 10.40 -3.62
C VAL A 72 12.34 11.32 -2.42
N GLY A 73 12.62 12.60 -2.66
CA GLY A 73 12.86 13.60 -1.61
C GLY A 73 11.60 14.08 -0.87
N ALA A 74 10.41 13.82 -1.42
CA ALA A 74 9.14 14.19 -0.81
C ALA A 74 8.15 13.02 -0.89
N ASN A 75 7.11 13.12 -1.68
CA ASN A 75 6.04 12.13 -1.74
C ASN A 75 6.25 11.15 -2.91
N HIS A 76 6.01 9.88 -2.67
CA HIS A 76 5.90 8.86 -3.70
C HIS A 76 4.46 8.32 -3.72
N THR A 77 3.82 8.36 -4.90
CA THR A 77 2.46 7.84 -5.10
C THR A 77 2.45 6.82 -6.23
N GLU A 78 1.91 5.65 -5.97
CA GLU A 78 1.71 4.61 -6.98
C GLU A 78 0.23 4.21 -6.99
N THR A 79 -0.41 4.24 -8.16
CA THR A 79 -1.79 3.83 -8.35
C THR A 79 -1.88 2.74 -9.41
N VAL A 80 -2.36 1.57 -9.02
CA VAL A 80 -2.57 0.43 -9.91
C VAL A 80 -4.07 0.15 -10.03
N MET A 81 -4.63 0.32 -11.23
CA MET A 81 -6.08 0.20 -11.45
C MET A 81 -6.59 -1.23 -11.45
N GLN A 82 -5.72 -2.22 -11.59
CA GLN A 82 -6.13 -3.63 -11.62
C GLN A 82 -5.27 -4.47 -10.68
N ASN A 83 -4.23 -5.12 -11.16
CA ASN A 83 -3.45 -6.09 -10.40
C ASN A 83 -2.02 -5.61 -10.20
N GLN A 84 -1.52 -5.70 -8.99
CA GLN A 84 -0.10 -5.53 -8.66
C GLN A 84 0.46 -6.87 -8.17
N LYS A 85 1.62 -7.26 -8.69
CA LYS A 85 2.37 -8.44 -8.22
C LYS A 85 3.79 -8.04 -7.88
N ILE A 86 4.20 -8.33 -6.65
CA ILE A 86 5.57 -8.16 -6.17
C ILE A 86 6.13 -9.56 -5.87
N SER A 87 7.28 -9.89 -6.45
CA SER A 87 7.98 -11.16 -6.21
C SER A 87 9.44 -10.86 -5.86
N VAL A 88 9.87 -11.26 -4.68
CA VAL A 88 11.22 -11.04 -4.17
C VAL A 88 11.83 -12.40 -3.83
N HIS A 89 12.95 -12.74 -4.48
CA HIS A 89 13.65 -14.00 -4.25
C HIS A 89 14.59 -13.97 -3.04
N GLY A 90 14.92 -12.79 -2.56
CA GLY A 90 15.74 -12.57 -1.37
C GLY A 90 14.93 -11.98 -0.22
N THR A 91 15.50 -11.03 0.48
CA THR A 91 14.88 -10.36 1.62
C THR A 91 14.11 -9.12 1.18
N GLN A 92 12.89 -8.95 1.66
CA GLN A 92 12.13 -7.71 1.56
C GLN A 92 12.08 -7.03 2.94
N THR A 93 12.49 -5.78 3.02
CA THR A 93 12.41 -4.97 4.23
C THR A 93 11.54 -3.74 4.00
N THR A 94 10.60 -3.49 4.88
CA THR A 94 9.78 -2.26 4.90
C THR A 94 9.97 -1.58 6.24
N ALA A 95 10.46 -0.33 6.23
CA ALA A 95 10.63 0.49 7.43
C ALA A 95 9.82 1.78 7.28
N VAL A 96 8.94 2.06 8.24
CA VAL A 96 8.08 3.24 8.28
C VAL A 96 8.28 3.95 9.61
N GLN A 97 8.64 5.23 9.60
CA GLN A 97 8.90 6.01 10.82
C GLN A 97 7.62 6.51 11.51
N ALA A 98 6.53 6.60 10.77
CA ALA A 98 5.23 7.05 11.27
C ALA A 98 4.21 5.92 11.15
N ASP A 99 3.01 6.21 10.70
CA ASP A 99 1.93 5.25 10.58
C ASP A 99 2.04 4.41 9.30
N GLN A 100 1.82 3.11 9.43
CA GLN A 100 1.58 2.21 8.30
C GLN A 100 0.13 1.69 8.37
N LYS A 101 -0.63 1.89 7.29
CA LYS A 101 -2.02 1.40 7.16
C LYS A 101 -2.11 0.39 6.03
N ASN A 102 -2.69 -0.77 6.31
CA ASN A 102 -3.02 -1.78 5.32
C ASN A 102 -4.53 -2.00 5.33
N ILE A 103 -5.22 -1.63 4.24
CA ILE A 103 -6.67 -1.69 4.12
C ILE A 103 -7.02 -2.62 2.97
N VAL A 104 -7.71 -3.72 3.28
CA VAL A 104 -8.11 -4.76 2.31
C VAL A 104 -9.61 -4.97 2.42
N PHE A 105 -10.35 -4.69 1.34
CA PHE A 105 -11.81 -4.90 1.30
C PHE A 105 -12.23 -6.33 0.95
N GLY A 106 -11.29 -7.15 0.55
CA GLY A 106 -11.48 -8.57 0.27
C GLY A 106 -10.81 -9.45 1.32
N LYS A 107 -10.22 -10.54 0.87
CA LYS A 107 -9.49 -11.48 1.73
C LYS A 107 -8.03 -11.09 1.79
N GLN A 108 -7.46 -11.13 3.00
CA GLN A 108 -6.01 -11.05 3.21
C GLN A 108 -5.52 -12.39 3.72
N HIS A 109 -4.50 -12.95 3.06
CA HIS A 109 -3.83 -14.17 3.47
C HIS A 109 -2.37 -13.85 3.81
N SER A 110 -1.93 -14.28 4.98
CA SER A 110 -0.52 -14.25 5.37
C SER A 110 -0.09 -15.69 5.64
N ILE A 111 0.81 -16.20 4.81
CA ILE A 111 1.31 -17.59 4.91
C ILE A 111 2.81 -17.50 5.09
N VAL A 112 3.31 -18.07 6.19
CA VAL A 112 4.73 -18.03 6.57
C VAL A 112 5.14 -19.45 6.93
N ASP A 113 6.24 -19.93 6.34
CA ASP A 113 6.82 -21.25 6.65
C ASP A 113 7.75 -21.23 7.88
N GLY A 114 8.06 -20.06 8.39
CA GLY A 114 8.86 -19.85 9.59
C GLY A 114 8.09 -19.23 10.73
N GLU A 115 8.77 -18.41 11.51
CA GLU A 115 8.18 -17.69 12.64
C GLU A 115 7.46 -16.41 12.18
N VAL A 116 6.31 -16.10 12.78
CA VAL A 116 5.65 -14.79 12.71
C VAL A 116 5.79 -14.11 14.06
N LEU A 117 6.58 -13.05 14.13
CA LEU A 117 6.69 -12.20 15.30
C LEU A 117 5.85 -10.93 15.14
N ILE A 118 4.88 -10.73 16.03
CA ILE A 118 4.10 -9.50 16.13
C ILE A 118 4.37 -8.91 17.51
N ALA A 119 5.06 -7.78 17.58
CA ALA A 119 5.40 -7.11 18.81
C ALA A 119 4.93 -5.66 18.80
N SER A 120 4.40 -5.18 19.93
CA SER A 120 3.94 -3.80 20.09
C SER A 120 4.20 -3.32 21.52
N ALA A 121 4.74 -2.12 21.65
CA ALA A 121 4.92 -1.49 22.98
C ALA A 121 3.62 -0.97 23.59
N GLN A 122 2.59 -0.72 22.77
CA GLN A 122 1.31 -0.11 23.20
C GLN A 122 0.17 -1.12 23.29
N GLY A 123 0.38 -2.36 22.82
CA GLY A 123 -0.63 -3.43 22.82
C GLY A 123 -1.00 -3.91 21.42
N ILE A 124 -1.60 -5.09 21.39
CA ILE A 124 -2.07 -5.74 20.16
C ILE A 124 -3.55 -6.05 20.32
N ARG A 125 -4.37 -5.68 19.33
CA ARG A 125 -5.80 -5.95 19.30
C ARG A 125 -6.18 -6.68 18.03
N LEU A 126 -6.86 -7.82 18.18
CA LEU A 126 -7.45 -8.60 17.09
C LEU A 126 -8.96 -8.57 17.30
N ILE A 127 -9.72 -8.05 16.35
CA ILE A 127 -11.17 -7.87 16.45
C ILE A 127 -11.85 -8.52 15.26
N SER A 128 -12.91 -9.28 15.53
CA SER A 128 -13.77 -9.88 14.52
C SER A 128 -15.22 -9.86 15.00
N GLY A 129 -16.06 -9.00 14.42
CA GLY A 129 -17.43 -8.81 14.86
C GLY A 129 -17.50 -8.44 16.36
N ASN A 130 -18.20 -9.26 17.16
CA ASN A 130 -18.36 -9.06 18.61
C ASN A 130 -17.26 -9.75 19.45
N SER A 131 -16.22 -10.31 18.81
CA SER A 131 -15.12 -11.00 19.48
C SER A 131 -13.83 -10.21 19.38
N ALA A 132 -13.06 -10.19 20.47
CA ALA A 132 -11.74 -9.54 20.50
C ALA A 132 -10.77 -10.28 21.41
N LEU A 133 -9.49 -10.28 20.99
CA LEU A 133 -8.34 -10.62 21.82
C LEU A 133 -7.47 -9.36 21.93
N GLN A 134 -7.14 -8.96 23.15
CA GLN A 134 -6.29 -7.82 23.43
C GLN A 134 -5.13 -8.24 24.33
N LEU A 135 -3.92 -7.91 23.91
CA LEU A 135 -2.69 -8.03 24.69
C LEU A 135 -2.31 -6.61 25.14
N ASN A 136 -2.32 -6.36 26.44
CA ASN A 136 -2.05 -5.06 27.01
C ASN A 136 -0.58 -4.92 27.42
N PRO A 137 -0.01 -3.70 27.43
CA PRO A 137 1.38 -3.47 27.82
C PRO A 137 1.65 -3.76 29.31
N ASP A 138 0.62 -3.79 30.17
CA ASP A 138 0.71 -4.14 31.59
C ASP A 138 0.78 -5.65 31.86
N GLY A 139 0.83 -6.46 30.82
CA GLY A 139 0.88 -7.93 30.89
C GLY A 139 -0.50 -8.61 30.99
N THR A 140 -1.60 -7.86 30.97
CA THR A 140 -2.93 -8.46 30.96
C THR A 140 -3.35 -8.92 29.57
N ILE A 141 -4.09 -10.03 29.49
CA ILE A 141 -4.70 -10.57 28.28
C ILE A 141 -6.20 -10.53 28.47
N THR A 142 -6.90 -9.83 27.61
CA THR A 142 -8.36 -9.73 27.63
C THR A 142 -8.97 -10.46 26.45
N LEU A 143 -9.92 -11.35 26.71
CA LEU A 143 -10.71 -12.03 25.70
C LEU A 143 -12.18 -11.65 25.88
N VAL A 144 -12.81 -11.11 24.85
CA VAL A 144 -14.22 -10.71 24.83
C VAL A 144 -14.94 -11.49 23.74
N CYS A 145 -16.00 -12.20 24.08
CA CYS A 145 -16.85 -12.93 23.13
C CYS A 145 -18.20 -13.23 23.79
N ASN A 146 -19.21 -13.57 22.97
CA ASN A 146 -20.51 -14.01 23.48
C ASN A 146 -20.46 -15.41 24.06
N ASN A 147 -19.74 -16.34 23.39
CA ASN A 147 -19.56 -17.72 23.82
C ASN A 147 -18.09 -18.06 23.71
N PHE A 148 -17.59 -18.84 24.64
CA PHE A 148 -16.19 -19.24 24.72
C PHE A 148 -16.09 -20.76 24.87
N ASP A 149 -15.51 -21.42 23.89
CA ASP A 149 -15.31 -22.87 23.87
C ASP A 149 -13.83 -23.22 23.84
N PHE A 150 -13.36 -23.99 24.83
CA PHE A 150 -12.06 -24.65 24.79
C PHE A 150 -12.24 -26.07 24.28
N TYR A 151 -11.63 -26.38 23.14
CA TYR A 151 -11.64 -27.71 22.54
C TYR A 151 -10.22 -28.25 22.43
N GLY A 152 -9.96 -29.39 23.10
CA GLY A 152 -8.66 -30.08 23.04
C GLY A 152 -8.83 -31.54 22.71
N HIS A 153 -8.01 -32.06 21.80
CA HIS A 153 -7.96 -33.52 21.50
C HIS A 153 -7.05 -34.31 22.45
N GLY A 154 -6.47 -33.64 23.45
CA GLY A 154 -5.60 -34.23 24.45
C GLY A 154 -5.80 -33.60 25.81
N SER A 155 -4.76 -33.57 26.66
CA SER A 155 -4.82 -32.92 27.98
C SER A 155 -4.62 -31.42 27.87
N GLY A 156 -5.42 -30.61 28.54
CA GLY A 156 -5.27 -29.18 28.75
C GLY A 156 -4.94 -28.85 30.21
N ARG A 157 -4.21 -27.76 30.45
CA ARG A 157 -3.97 -27.23 31.79
C ARG A 157 -4.31 -25.74 31.81
N ILE A 158 -5.07 -25.31 32.84
CA ILE A 158 -5.20 -23.90 33.21
C ILE A 158 -4.61 -23.83 34.62
N GLY A 159 -3.57 -23.02 34.79
CA GLY A 159 -2.91 -22.87 36.08
C GLY A 159 -2.65 -21.39 36.35
N THR A 160 -2.82 -20.97 37.60
CA THR A 160 -2.50 -19.63 38.09
C THR A 160 -1.58 -19.76 39.31
N GLY A 161 -0.78 -18.72 39.56
CA GLY A 161 0.10 -18.71 40.73
C GLY A 161 -0.64 -18.53 42.06
N GLU A 162 -1.86 -17.97 42.05
CA GLU A 162 -2.63 -17.66 43.24
C GLU A 162 -4.09 -18.17 43.14
N LEU A 163 -5.00 -17.41 42.58
CA LEU A 163 -6.43 -17.72 42.50
C LEU A 163 -6.87 -17.88 41.04
N LEU A 164 -7.59 -18.95 40.72
CA LEU A 164 -8.37 -19.11 39.50
C LEU A 164 -9.85 -18.98 39.83
N ASP A 165 -10.47 -17.86 39.45
CA ASP A 165 -11.90 -17.66 39.56
C ASP A 165 -12.56 -17.80 38.19
N LEU A 166 -13.39 -18.83 38.02
CA LEU A 166 -14.08 -19.14 36.76
C LEU A 166 -15.53 -18.61 36.73
N ASN A 167 -16.01 -18.03 37.81
CA ASN A 167 -17.38 -17.55 37.87
C ASN A 167 -17.52 -16.39 38.90
N MET A 168 -17.14 -15.19 38.48
CA MET A 168 -17.31 -13.99 39.30
C MET A 168 -18.77 -13.53 39.29
N ASP A 169 -19.53 -13.85 40.34
CA ASP A 169 -20.85 -13.32 40.56
C ASP A 169 -20.78 -11.78 40.74
N GLY A 170 -21.15 -11.05 39.71
CA GLY A 170 -21.51 -9.63 39.77
C GLY A 170 -20.44 -8.59 39.46
N ALA A 171 -19.21 -8.95 39.23
CA ALA A 171 -18.20 -8.03 38.71
C ALA A 171 -17.79 -8.42 37.29
N GLY A 172 -18.71 -8.25 36.36
CA GLY A 172 -18.29 -8.26 34.94
C GLY A 172 -17.24 -7.17 34.74
N PRO A 173 -16.24 -7.37 33.82
CA PRO A 173 -15.29 -6.34 33.47
C PRO A 173 -16.08 -5.10 33.07
N GLY A 174 -15.94 -4.03 33.85
CA GLY A 174 -16.75 -2.83 33.70
C GLY A 174 -16.72 -2.37 32.25
N ASN A 175 -17.88 -2.39 31.59
CA ASN A 175 -18.13 -1.82 30.25
C ASN A 175 -16.95 -1.73 29.31
N LEU A 176 -16.30 -2.84 28.96
CA LEU A 176 -15.48 -2.92 27.77
C LEU A 176 -16.40 -2.84 26.55
N LYS A 177 -16.89 -1.63 26.24
CA LYS A 177 -17.51 -1.32 24.97
C LYS A 177 -16.42 -1.36 23.91
N MET A 178 -16.14 -2.52 23.42
CA MET A 178 -15.39 -2.68 22.17
C MET A 178 -16.41 -2.54 21.03
N GLU A 179 -16.78 -1.32 20.73
CA GLU A 179 -17.51 -1.05 19.49
C GLU A 179 -16.51 -1.27 18.35
N PRO A 180 -16.79 -2.19 17.40
CA PRO A 180 -16.00 -2.29 16.21
C PRO A 180 -16.09 -0.94 15.51
N ASP A 181 -14.95 -0.27 15.31
CA ASP A 181 -14.89 0.98 14.56
C ASP A 181 -15.11 0.70 13.07
N THR A 182 -16.37 0.42 12.73
CA THR A 182 -16.80 0.23 11.32
C THR A 182 -16.74 1.54 10.55
N SER A 183 -16.69 2.70 11.24
CA SER A 183 -16.58 4.02 10.63
C SER A 183 -15.24 4.19 9.91
N THR A 184 -14.16 3.66 10.46
CA THR A 184 -12.81 3.72 9.87
C THR A 184 -12.76 2.98 8.53
N ILE A 185 -13.44 1.83 8.40
CA ILE A 185 -13.47 1.06 7.13
C ILE A 185 -14.30 1.79 6.09
N ALA A 186 -15.45 2.36 6.46
CA ALA A 186 -16.31 3.13 5.56
C ALA A 186 -15.60 4.41 5.06
N GLN A 187 -14.97 5.17 5.96
CA GLN A 187 -14.19 6.37 5.63
C GLN A 187 -13.00 6.06 4.73
N ALA A 188 -12.27 4.98 5.01
CA ALA A 188 -11.17 4.53 4.17
C ALA A 188 -11.66 4.18 2.76
N LYS A 189 -12.82 3.52 2.63
CA LYS A 189 -13.40 3.16 1.34
C LYS A 189 -13.72 4.40 0.49
N ASP A 190 -14.32 5.43 1.09
CA ASP A 190 -14.67 6.66 0.38
C ASP A 190 -13.42 7.50 0.04
N GLN A 191 -12.38 7.47 0.88
CA GLN A 191 -11.13 8.19 0.66
C GLN A 191 -10.28 7.59 -0.47
N PHE A 192 -10.13 6.26 -0.48
CA PHE A 192 -9.23 5.58 -1.42
C PHE A 192 -9.92 5.13 -2.71
N PHE A 193 -11.24 4.96 -2.69
CA PHE A 193 -12.04 4.51 -3.82
C PHE A 193 -13.31 5.38 -3.97
N PRO A 194 -13.17 6.68 -4.30
CA PRO A 194 -14.33 7.56 -4.47
C PRO A 194 -15.23 7.00 -5.59
N LYS A 195 -16.53 6.99 -5.32
CA LYS A 195 -17.53 6.65 -6.34
C LYS A 195 -17.41 7.65 -7.48
N LYS A 196 -17.26 7.16 -8.71
CA LYS A 196 -17.29 7.96 -9.94
C LYS A 196 -18.69 8.52 -10.16
#